data_af478d6702d96cca122223d3597c9822
#
_entry.id   af478d6702d96cca122223d3597c9822
#
_cell.length_a   1.000
_cell.length_b   1.000
_cell.length_c   1.000
_cell.angle_alpha   90.00
_cell.angle_beta   90.00
_cell.angle_gamma   90.00
#
_symmetry.space_group_name_H-M   'P 1'
#
loop_
_entity.id
_entity.type
_entity.pdbx_description
1 polymer ?
#
loop_
_entity_poly.entity_id
_entity_poly.type
_entity_poly.pdbx_seq_one_letter_code
_entity_poly.pdbx_strand_id
1 'polypeptide(L)' 'DAAIQRILNEYGDKEIERIDGVTVRMDEKTWFNVRKSNSEPLVRLNAEGTDREAVDTIVSEAQQIIRDD' A
#
# COMPACT_ATOMS: atom_id res chain seq x y z
N ASP A 1 11.42 4.72 -5.85
CA ASP A 1 10.20 5.38 -6.28
C ASP A 1 9.61 6.22 -5.15
N ALA A 2 9.30 7.48 -5.45
CA ALA A 2 8.82 8.42 -4.43
C ALA A 2 7.50 8.00 -3.80
N ALA A 3 6.59 7.45 -4.58
CA ALA A 3 5.29 7.01 -4.05
C ALA A 3 5.47 5.86 -3.06
N ILE A 4 6.32 4.91 -3.39
CA ILE A 4 6.60 3.78 -2.51
C ILE A 4 7.31 4.28 -1.25
N GLN A 5 8.22 5.23 -1.39
CA GLN A 5 8.90 5.79 -0.24
C GLN A 5 7.93 6.49 0.72
N ARG A 6 6.94 7.20 0.17
CA ARG A 6 5.92 7.84 1.00
C ARG A 6 5.09 6.80 1.77
N ILE A 7 4.76 5.68 1.14
CA ILE A 7 4.07 4.58 1.80
C ILE A 7 4.92 4.03 2.95
N LEU A 8 6.21 3.81 2.70
CA LEU A 8 7.12 3.31 3.73
C LEU A 8 7.23 4.27 4.91
N ASN A 9 7.24 5.56 4.64
CA ASN A 9 7.32 6.57 5.69
C ASN A 9 6.04 6.62 6.53
N GLU A 10 4.90 6.53 5.87
CA GLU A 10 3.61 6.63 6.56
C GLU A 10 3.31 5.39 7.42
N TYR A 11 3.67 4.22 6.91
CA TYR A 11 3.34 2.96 7.57
C TYR A 11 4.57 2.27 8.16
N GLY A 12 5.60 3.03 8.47
CA GLY A 12 6.86 2.47 8.96
C GLY A 12 6.77 1.71 10.28
N ASP A 13 5.70 1.92 11.04
CA ASP A 13 5.47 1.22 12.30
C ASP A 13 4.69 -0.09 12.12
N LYS A 14 4.31 -0.42 10.89
CA LYS A 14 3.59 -1.65 10.58
C LYS A 14 4.56 -2.73 10.12
N GLU A 15 4.07 -3.96 10.05
CA GLU A 15 4.84 -5.05 9.51
C GLU A 15 4.93 -4.90 8.00
N ILE A 16 6.14 -4.81 7.47
CA ILE A 16 6.37 -4.54 6.05
C ILE A 16 7.21 -5.64 5.44
N GLU A 17 6.77 -6.16 4.29
CA GLU A 17 7.53 -7.12 3.49
C GLU A 17 7.88 -6.46 2.16
N ARG A 18 9.09 -6.70 1.67
CA ARG A 18 9.60 -6.07 0.45
C ARG A 18 10.04 -7.09 -0.58
N ILE A 19 9.25 -8.15 -0.76
CA ILE A 19 9.60 -9.22 -1.68
C ILE A 19 9.15 -8.89 -3.10
N ASP A 20 7.91 -8.46 -3.27
CA ASP A 20 7.37 -8.11 -4.58
C ASP A 20 6.67 -6.77 -4.43
N GLY A 21 7.45 -5.70 -4.51
CA GLY A 21 6.98 -4.39 -4.13
C GLY A 21 7.00 -4.25 -2.62
N VAL A 22 6.04 -3.55 -2.08
CA VAL A 22 5.91 -3.32 -0.65
C VAL A 22 4.56 -3.81 -0.18
N THR A 23 4.55 -4.76 0.75
CA THR A 23 3.33 -5.24 1.38
C THR A 23 3.31 -4.73 2.82
N VAL A 24 2.24 -4.03 3.17
CA VAL A 24 2.04 -3.51 4.53
C VAL A 24 0.91 -4.29 5.17
N ARG A 25 1.21 -4.93 6.29
CA ARG A 25 0.22 -5.67 7.06
C ARG A 25 -0.35 -4.76 8.13
N MET A 26 -1.60 -4.39 7.96
CA MET A 26 -2.26 -3.48 8.89
C MET A 26 -2.67 -4.19 10.18
N ASP A 27 -3.16 -5.43 10.06
CA ASP A 27 -3.46 -6.30 11.19
C ASP A 27 -3.45 -7.75 10.69
N GLU A 28 -3.91 -8.69 11.51
CA GLU A 28 -3.86 -10.12 11.17
C GLU A 28 -4.64 -10.48 9.91
N LYS A 29 -5.64 -9.67 9.56
CA LYS A 29 -6.56 -10.01 8.47
C LYS A 29 -6.55 -9.00 7.33
N THR A 30 -5.85 -7.89 7.48
CA THR A 30 -5.91 -6.80 6.51
C THR A 30 -4.50 -6.41 6.09
N TRP A 31 -4.28 -6.35 4.78
CA TRP A 31 -2.99 -5.94 4.23
C TRP A 31 -3.20 -5.26 2.89
N PHE A 32 -2.21 -4.49 2.47
CA PHE A 32 -2.20 -3.97 1.11
C PHE A 32 -0.78 -4.07 0.54
N ASN A 33 -0.72 -4.10 -0.78
CA ASN A 33 0.52 -4.20 -1.53
C ASN A 33 0.58 -3.07 -2.54
N VAL A 34 1.73 -2.44 -2.63
CA VAL A 34 2.01 -1.40 -3.61
C VAL A 34 3.23 -1.83 -4.40
N ARG A 35 3.11 -1.86 -5.72
CA ARG A 35 4.25 -2.20 -6.55
C ARG A 35 4.25 -1.39 -7.84
N LYS A 36 5.44 -1.20 -8.37
CA LYS A 36 5.63 -0.45 -9.60
C LYS A 36 5.26 -1.32 -10.80
N SER A 37 4.55 -0.72 -11.76
CA SER A 37 4.24 -1.39 -13.01
C SER A 37 5.49 -1.48 -13.87
N ASN A 38 5.69 -2.61 -14.55
CA ASN A 38 6.84 -2.79 -15.42
C ASN A 38 6.70 -2.07 -16.77
N SER A 39 5.48 -1.86 -17.20
CA SER A 39 5.23 -1.34 -18.56
C SER A 39 4.78 0.13 -18.58
N GLU A 40 4.44 0.69 -17.43
CA GLU A 40 3.93 2.05 -17.35
C GLU A 40 4.49 2.74 -16.11
N PRO A 41 4.57 4.08 -16.12
CA PRO A 41 5.03 4.81 -14.93
C PRO A 41 3.93 4.91 -13.88
N LEU A 42 3.30 3.79 -13.57
CA LEU A 42 2.19 3.71 -12.64
C LEU A 42 2.53 2.78 -11.50
N VAL A 43 1.86 3.00 -10.38
CA VAL A 43 1.99 2.16 -9.20
C VAL A 43 0.67 1.40 -9.05
N ARG A 44 0.77 0.10 -8.84
CA ARG A 44 -0.40 -0.76 -8.63
C ARG A 44 -0.63 -0.94 -7.14
N LEU A 45 -1.89 -0.84 -6.74
CA LEU A 45 -2.30 -1.00 -5.35
C LEU A 45 -3.32 -2.12 -5.26
N ASN A 46 -3.02 -3.09 -4.39
CA ASN A 46 -3.94 -4.18 -4.09
C ASN A 46 -4.15 -4.22 -2.59
N ALA A 47 -5.38 -4.46 -2.16
CA ALA A 47 -5.68 -4.56 -0.74
C ALA A 47 -6.64 -5.70 -0.51
N GLU A 48 -6.54 -6.34 0.66
CA GLU A 48 -7.38 -7.46 1.01
C GLU A 48 -7.59 -7.50 2.51
N GLY A 49 -8.77 -7.95 2.90
CA GLY A 49 -9.12 -8.09 4.30
C GLY A 49 -10.53 -8.65 4.43
N THR A 50 -10.91 -9.01 5.65
CA THR A 50 -12.23 -9.58 5.90
C THR A 50 -13.30 -8.51 6.10
N ASP A 51 -12.89 -7.29 6.46
CA ASP A 51 -13.82 -6.18 6.66
C ASP A 51 -13.71 -5.22 5.47
N ARG A 52 -14.74 -5.19 4.66
CA ARG A 52 -14.75 -4.39 3.44
C ARG A 52 -14.57 -2.90 3.71
N GLU A 53 -15.19 -2.39 4.77
CA GLU A 53 -15.05 -0.99 5.13
C GLU A 53 -13.61 -0.65 5.48
N ALA A 54 -12.96 -1.51 6.23
CA ALA A 54 -11.55 -1.30 6.58
C ALA A 54 -10.68 -1.32 5.33
N VAL A 55 -10.94 -2.24 4.41
CA VAL A 55 -10.20 -2.32 3.15
C VAL A 55 -10.41 -1.05 2.32
N ASP A 56 -11.64 -0.59 2.20
CA ASP A 56 -11.95 0.62 1.44
C ASP A 56 -11.26 1.86 2.03
N THR A 57 -11.22 1.95 3.35
CA THR A 57 -10.55 3.05 4.04
C THR A 57 -9.05 3.03 3.75
N ILE A 58 -8.43 1.84 3.84
CA ILE A 58 -7.00 1.69 3.56
C ILE A 58 -6.67 2.04 2.12
N VAL A 59 -7.50 1.59 1.18
CA VAL A 59 -7.30 1.90 -0.23
C VAL A 59 -7.36 3.41 -0.45
N SER A 60 -8.33 4.09 0.14
CA SER A 60 -8.45 5.54 0.02
C SER A 60 -7.24 6.27 0.59
N GLU A 61 -6.77 5.85 1.77
CA GLU A 61 -5.61 6.46 2.40
C GLU A 61 -4.35 6.23 1.57
N ALA A 62 -4.14 5.00 1.14
CA ALA A 62 -2.95 4.67 0.35
C ALA A 62 -2.94 5.41 -0.97
N GLN A 63 -4.08 5.51 -1.63
CA GLN A 63 -4.18 6.26 -2.88
C GLN A 63 -3.84 7.73 -2.68
N GLN A 64 -4.30 8.31 -1.57
CA GLN A 64 -4.01 9.70 -1.26
C GLN A 64 -2.51 9.92 -1.05
N ILE A 65 -1.86 9.00 -0.34
CA ILE A 65 -0.43 9.07 -0.08
C ILE A 65 0.36 8.95 -1.39
N ILE A 66 -0.05 8.03 -2.26
CA ILE A 66 0.60 7.81 -3.54
C ILE A 66 0.48 9.05 -4.44
N ARG A 67 -0.66 9.71 -4.42
CA ARG A 67 -0.92 10.89 -5.24
C ARG A 67 -0.39 12.18 -4.63
N ASP A 68 0.01 12.15 -3.40
CA ASP A 68 0.47 13.34 -2.71
C ASP A 68 1.84 13.75 -3.22
N ASP A 69 1.89 14.85 -3.92
CA ASP A 69 3.13 15.38 -4.50
C ASP A 69 3.79 16.40 -3.59
#